data_e26e20b2e574cd374c2249d9c9f567e9
#
_entry.id   e26e20b2e574cd374c2249d9c9f567e9
#
_cell.length_a   1.000
_cell.length_b   1.000
_cell.length_c   1.000
_cell.angle_alpha   90.00
_cell.angle_beta   90.00
_cell.angle_gamma   90.00
#
_symmetry.space_group_name_H-M   'P 1'
#
loop_
_entity.id
_entity.type
_entity.pdbx_description
1 polymer ?
#
loop_
_entity_poly.entity_id
_entity_poly.type
_entity_poly.pdbx_seq_one_letter_code
_entity_poly.pdbx_strand_id
1 'polypeptide(L)'
;MSWPHNKNDWPGLFEKIPNVVGKIIKCLTEHQRVDLLVKNTKNINNTRIYLKKIGCNISNIKFHKLETDRLWLRDSGPIFLVNKKNRKKIILDFKFNAWSKYKNFRSDNKINKHISSYLNIESILPKKVNSNKFERVVMEGGAFDNNGSSSILLTRECLLSSKQERNKGFKKIDYENLFSEYL
;
A
#
# COMPACT_ATOMS: atom_id res chain seq x y z
N MET A 1 -5.82 5.63 3.24
CA MET A 1 -4.64 6.55 3.26
C MET A 1 -3.88 6.36 4.57
N SER A 2 -2.62 6.83 4.69
CA SER A 2 -1.91 6.94 5.98
C SER A 2 -1.64 8.41 6.30
N TRP A 3 -1.73 8.77 7.59
CA TRP A 3 -1.39 10.11 8.04
C TRP A 3 0.12 10.32 8.09
N PRO A 4 0.66 11.46 7.61
CA PRO A 4 2.10 11.73 7.63
C PRO A 4 2.67 11.72 9.05
N HIS A 5 3.79 11.02 9.24
CA HIS A 5 4.43 10.90 10.54
C HIS A 5 5.96 10.73 10.47
N ASN A 6 6.48 10.25 9.33
CA ASN A 6 7.92 10.03 9.16
C ASN A 6 8.59 11.26 8.52
N LYS A 7 9.36 12.00 9.30
CA LYS A 7 10.06 13.20 8.83
C LYS A 7 11.10 12.90 7.73
N ASN A 8 11.63 11.69 7.70
CA ASN A 8 12.65 11.29 6.72
C ASN A 8 12.07 11.05 5.31
N ASP A 9 10.75 10.96 5.16
CA ASP A 9 10.12 10.82 3.85
C ASP A 9 10.17 12.13 3.03
N TRP A 10 10.31 13.26 3.73
CA TRP A 10 10.42 14.59 3.12
C TRP A 10 11.45 15.46 3.86
N PRO A 11 12.74 15.20 3.68
CA PRO A 11 13.79 16.00 4.34
C PRO A 11 13.63 17.49 4.05
N GLY A 12 13.54 18.31 5.10
CA GLY A 12 13.36 19.75 5.01
C GLY A 12 11.96 20.25 4.62
N LEU A 13 11.04 19.36 4.23
CA LEU A 13 9.68 19.74 3.77
C LEU A 13 8.55 19.17 4.63
N PHE A 14 8.84 18.31 5.59
CA PHE A 14 7.82 17.56 6.35
C PHE A 14 6.74 18.44 6.97
N GLU A 15 7.09 19.62 7.48
CA GLU A 15 6.13 20.50 8.16
C GLU A 15 4.98 20.97 7.23
N LYS A 16 5.18 20.94 5.92
CA LYS A 16 4.17 21.28 4.91
C LYS A 16 3.27 20.10 4.55
N ILE A 17 3.75 18.86 4.74
CA ILE A 17 3.09 17.65 4.23
C ILE A 17 1.74 17.38 4.89
N PRO A 18 1.55 17.52 6.22
CA PRO A 18 0.23 17.36 6.83
C PRO A 18 -0.84 18.27 6.22
N ASN A 19 -0.47 19.50 5.84
CA ASN A 19 -1.39 20.42 5.18
C ASN A 19 -1.78 19.95 3.77
N VAL A 20 -0.82 19.46 2.99
CA VAL A 20 -1.09 18.92 1.64
C VAL A 20 -1.99 17.69 1.73
N VAL A 21 -1.64 16.72 2.59
CA VAL A 21 -2.43 15.51 2.79
C VAL A 21 -3.83 15.84 3.34
N GLY A 22 -3.91 16.79 4.26
CA GLY A 22 -5.19 17.29 4.80
C GLY A 22 -6.10 17.86 3.70
N LYS A 23 -5.56 18.66 2.78
CA LYS A 23 -6.33 19.18 1.63
C LYS A 23 -6.82 18.07 0.70
N ILE A 24 -5.98 17.05 0.44
CA ILE A 24 -6.40 15.88 -0.33
C ILE A 24 -7.55 15.15 0.36
N ILE A 25 -7.43 14.91 1.68
CA ILE A 25 -8.49 14.27 2.48
C ILE A 25 -9.77 15.11 2.45
N LYS A 26 -9.67 16.43 2.54
CA LYS A 26 -10.82 17.32 2.44
C LYS A 26 -11.59 17.11 1.14
N CYS A 27 -10.92 17.19 -0.01
CA CYS A 27 -11.56 16.95 -1.31
C CYS A 27 -12.17 15.53 -1.41
N LEU A 28 -11.47 14.50 -0.94
CA LEU A 28 -11.98 13.13 -0.98
C LEU A 28 -13.23 12.95 -0.12
N THR A 29 -13.26 13.54 1.07
CA THR A 29 -14.38 13.38 2.02
C THR A 29 -15.67 14.08 1.61
N GLU A 30 -15.65 14.92 0.59
CA GLU A 30 -16.85 15.48 -0.03
C GLU A 30 -17.65 14.43 -0.81
N HIS A 31 -16.96 13.40 -1.35
CA HIS A 31 -17.56 12.46 -2.29
C HIS A 31 -17.48 10.99 -1.87
N GLN A 32 -16.59 10.64 -0.96
CA GLN A 32 -16.35 9.25 -0.57
C GLN A 32 -15.80 9.10 0.84
N ARG A 33 -15.93 7.89 1.40
CA ARG A 33 -15.30 7.56 2.67
C ARG A 33 -13.78 7.42 2.51
N VAL A 34 -13.04 7.91 3.49
CA VAL A 34 -11.59 7.78 3.62
C VAL A 34 -11.27 6.91 4.83
N ASP A 35 -10.65 5.76 4.60
CA ASP A 35 -10.04 4.94 5.65
C ASP A 35 -8.62 5.47 5.89
N LEU A 36 -8.36 6.01 7.10
CA LEU A 36 -7.12 6.72 7.46
C LEU A 36 -6.36 5.98 8.54
N LEU A 37 -5.17 5.46 8.20
CA LEU A 37 -4.27 4.82 9.14
C LEU A 37 -3.53 5.89 9.95
N VAL A 38 -3.52 5.73 11.27
CA VAL A 38 -2.85 6.65 12.21
C VAL A 38 -2.19 5.84 13.33
N LYS A 39 -0.99 6.19 13.69
CA LYS A 39 -0.11 5.41 14.57
C LYS A 39 -0.75 4.98 15.90
N ASN A 40 -1.40 5.90 16.61
CA ASN A 40 -1.96 5.63 17.94
C ASN A 40 -3.15 6.55 18.26
N THR A 41 -3.82 6.31 19.39
CA THR A 41 -5.02 7.05 19.81
C THR A 41 -4.76 8.56 19.97
N LYS A 42 -3.63 8.95 20.56
CA LYS A 42 -3.27 10.38 20.72
C LYS A 42 -3.16 11.06 19.36
N ASN A 43 -2.48 10.40 18.42
CA ASN A 43 -2.34 10.93 17.06
C ASN A 43 -3.68 10.98 16.31
N ILE A 44 -4.57 9.99 16.52
CA ILE A 44 -5.93 10.02 15.96
C ILE A 44 -6.68 11.28 16.43
N ASN A 45 -6.66 11.57 17.72
CA ASN A 45 -7.34 12.74 18.27
C ASN A 45 -6.78 14.05 17.69
N ASN A 46 -5.47 14.19 17.66
CA ASN A 46 -4.81 15.37 17.09
C ASN A 46 -5.12 15.53 15.59
N THR A 47 -5.05 14.44 14.83
CA THR A 47 -5.36 14.42 13.39
C THR A 47 -6.83 14.79 13.16
N ARG A 48 -7.75 14.26 13.96
CA ARG A 48 -9.19 14.56 13.87
C ARG A 48 -9.46 16.04 14.11
N ILE A 49 -8.86 16.64 15.16
CA ILE A 49 -8.99 18.06 15.47
C ILE A 49 -8.47 18.90 14.29
N TYR A 50 -7.28 18.54 13.78
CA TYR A 50 -6.69 19.23 12.64
C TYR A 50 -7.57 19.17 11.39
N LEU A 51 -8.02 17.97 11.01
CA LEU A 51 -8.86 17.78 9.81
C LEU A 51 -10.22 18.50 9.94
N LYS A 52 -10.82 18.50 11.14
CA LYS A 52 -12.03 19.27 11.41
C LYS A 52 -11.79 20.78 11.22
N LYS A 53 -10.66 21.31 11.74
CA LYS A 53 -10.28 22.73 11.63
C LYS A 53 -10.15 23.19 10.18
N ILE A 54 -9.65 22.34 9.28
CA ILE A 54 -9.50 22.68 7.85
C ILE A 54 -10.76 22.39 7.02
N GLY A 55 -11.86 21.96 7.66
CA GLY A 55 -13.15 21.75 7.03
C GLY A 55 -13.33 20.40 6.32
N CYS A 56 -12.64 19.34 6.76
CA CYS A 56 -12.94 17.99 6.28
C CYS A 56 -14.28 17.47 6.82
N ASN A 57 -15.01 16.72 6.03
CA ASN A 57 -16.18 15.98 6.51
C ASN A 57 -15.73 14.77 7.35
N ILE A 58 -15.68 14.95 8.67
CA ILE A 58 -15.17 13.94 9.61
C ILE A 58 -16.05 12.69 9.65
N SER A 59 -17.34 12.77 9.32
CA SER A 59 -18.23 11.61 9.26
C SER A 59 -17.84 10.63 8.14
N ASN A 60 -17.17 11.12 7.10
CA ASN A 60 -16.64 10.33 6.01
C ASN A 60 -15.20 9.84 6.26
N ILE A 61 -14.66 9.97 7.49
CA ILE A 61 -13.34 9.48 7.83
C ILE A 61 -13.43 8.35 8.86
N LYS A 62 -12.99 7.15 8.46
CA LYS A 62 -12.76 6.04 9.39
C LYS A 62 -11.30 6.02 9.81
N PHE A 63 -11.03 6.30 11.06
CA PHE A 63 -9.68 6.22 11.63
C PHE A 63 -9.35 4.79 12.04
N HIS A 64 -8.18 4.31 11.63
CA HIS A 64 -7.62 3.03 12.02
C HIS A 64 -6.35 3.26 12.84
N LYS A 65 -6.32 2.69 14.03
CA LYS A 65 -5.11 2.66 14.85
C LYS A 65 -4.17 1.60 14.30
N LEU A 66 -3.25 2.00 13.45
CA LEU A 66 -2.22 1.14 12.87
C LEU A 66 -0.94 1.94 12.64
N GLU A 67 0.15 1.48 13.24
CA GLU A 67 1.46 2.05 13.00
C GLU A 67 1.98 1.61 11.63
N THR A 68 2.50 2.56 10.86
CA THR A 68 3.19 2.34 9.59
C THR A 68 4.59 2.92 9.68
N ASP A 69 5.53 2.41 8.89
CA ASP A 69 6.87 3.00 8.79
C ASP A 69 6.85 4.19 7.82
N ARG A 70 5.99 4.08 6.79
CA ARG A 70 5.86 5.09 5.72
C ARG A 70 4.40 5.36 5.39
N LEU A 71 4.16 6.38 4.56
CA LEU A 71 2.81 6.76 4.18
C LEU A 71 2.37 6.18 2.82
N TRP A 72 3.26 5.55 2.08
CA TRP A 72 3.10 5.15 0.68
C TRP A 72 2.25 3.87 0.51
N LEU A 73 0.93 3.98 0.74
CA LEU A 73 0.01 2.84 0.65
C LEU A 73 -0.23 2.33 -0.78
N ARG A 74 0.12 3.12 -1.80
CA ARG A 74 0.14 2.63 -3.18
C ARG A 74 1.15 1.50 -3.31
N ASP A 75 2.24 1.55 -2.56
CA ASP A 75 3.35 0.61 -2.67
C ASP A 75 3.26 -0.52 -1.63
N SER A 76 2.82 -0.23 -0.41
CA SER A 76 2.74 -1.20 0.68
C SER A 76 1.33 -1.74 0.95
N GLY A 77 0.30 -1.15 0.34
CA GLY A 77 -1.09 -1.52 0.54
C GLY A 77 -1.53 -2.72 -0.29
N PRO A 78 -2.76 -3.20 -0.05
CA PRO A 78 -3.28 -4.38 -0.71
C PRO A 78 -3.60 -4.14 -2.19
N ILE A 79 -3.38 -5.18 -2.99
CA ILE A 79 -3.86 -5.24 -4.36
C ILE A 79 -5.14 -6.06 -4.36
N PHE A 80 -6.24 -5.43 -4.73
CA PHE A 80 -7.55 -6.08 -4.77
C PHE A 80 -7.78 -6.72 -6.14
N LEU A 81 -8.14 -8.00 -6.13
CA LEU A 81 -8.69 -8.69 -7.28
C LEU A 81 -10.20 -8.85 -7.13
N VAL A 82 -10.91 -8.76 -8.23
CA VAL A 82 -12.37 -8.92 -8.28
C VAL A 82 -12.74 -9.97 -9.32
N ASN A 83 -13.34 -11.05 -8.89
CA ASN A 83 -13.91 -12.02 -9.80
C ASN A 83 -15.05 -11.39 -10.60
N LYS A 84 -14.94 -11.36 -11.92
CA LYS A 84 -15.92 -10.69 -12.80
C LYS A 84 -17.32 -11.34 -12.76
N LYS A 85 -17.39 -12.67 -12.52
CA LYS A 85 -18.65 -13.43 -12.53
C LYS A 85 -19.44 -13.26 -11.22
N ASN A 86 -18.78 -13.51 -10.08
CA ASN A 86 -19.47 -13.54 -8.79
C ASN A 86 -19.16 -12.35 -7.89
N ARG A 87 -18.35 -11.40 -8.36
CA ARG A 87 -17.93 -10.18 -7.65
C ARG A 87 -17.16 -10.44 -6.34
N LYS A 88 -16.76 -11.70 -6.08
CA LYS A 88 -15.91 -12.02 -4.93
C LYS A 88 -14.61 -11.24 -5.03
N LYS A 89 -14.18 -10.67 -3.91
CA LYS A 89 -12.92 -9.92 -3.80
C LYS A 89 -11.91 -10.76 -3.01
N ILE A 90 -10.66 -10.66 -3.41
CA ILE A 90 -9.51 -11.16 -2.65
C ILE A 90 -8.42 -10.10 -2.61
N ILE A 91 -7.50 -10.22 -1.66
CA ILE A 91 -6.34 -9.37 -1.51
C ILE A 91 -5.09 -10.16 -1.88
N LEU A 92 -4.28 -9.64 -2.80
CA LEU A 92 -2.90 -10.09 -2.97
C LEU A 92 -2.03 -9.29 -1.99
N ASP A 93 -1.48 -10.00 -1.01
CA ASP A 93 -0.60 -9.44 0.01
C ASP A 93 0.86 -9.67 -0.38
N PHE A 94 1.38 -8.84 -1.30
CA PHE A 94 2.79 -8.82 -1.64
C PHE A 94 3.62 -8.30 -0.48
N LYS A 95 4.86 -8.76 -0.38
CA LYS A 95 5.81 -8.22 0.58
C LYS A 95 6.32 -6.87 0.09
N PHE A 96 6.39 -5.91 0.98
CA PHE A 96 7.04 -4.63 0.76
C PHE A 96 8.44 -4.65 1.39
N ASN A 97 9.44 -4.11 0.70
CA ASN A 97 10.82 -4.04 1.17
C ASN A 97 11.42 -2.63 1.09
N ALA A 98 10.56 -1.61 1.10
CA ALA A 98 10.93 -0.20 0.98
C ALA A 98 11.84 0.07 -0.22
N TRP A 99 11.41 -0.44 -1.40
CA TRP A 99 12.06 -0.26 -2.71
C TRP A 99 13.50 -0.79 -2.77
N SER A 100 13.84 -1.81 -1.95
CA SER A 100 15.22 -2.29 -1.75
C SER A 100 16.20 -1.21 -1.29
N LYS A 101 15.71 -0.10 -0.78
CA LYS A 101 16.51 1.10 -0.44
C LYS A 101 16.57 1.36 1.06
N TYR A 102 15.47 1.17 1.79
CA TYR A 102 15.37 1.53 3.20
C TYR A 102 15.17 0.30 4.08
N LYS A 103 15.59 0.40 5.35
CA LYS A 103 15.51 -0.72 6.32
C LYS A 103 14.20 -0.77 7.10
N ASN A 104 13.43 0.33 7.13
CA ASN A 104 12.19 0.48 7.89
C ASN A 104 10.97 0.24 6.99
N PHE A 105 10.43 -0.98 7.07
CA PHE A 105 9.22 -1.42 6.34
C PHE A 105 8.44 -2.52 7.05
N ARG A 106 8.83 -2.87 8.29
CA ARG A 106 8.21 -4.00 9.01
C ARG A 106 6.78 -3.72 9.41
N SER A 107 6.48 -2.47 9.76
CA SER A 107 5.12 -2.05 10.13
C SER A 107 4.23 -2.00 8.89
N ASP A 108 4.77 -1.57 7.75
CA ASP A 108 4.04 -1.50 6.48
C ASP A 108 3.56 -2.88 6.02
N ASN A 109 4.35 -3.94 6.26
CA ASN A 109 3.94 -5.32 5.95
C ASN A 109 2.79 -5.88 6.81
N LYS A 110 2.29 -5.13 7.81
CA LYS A 110 1.12 -5.49 8.61
C LYS A 110 -0.19 -4.91 8.06
N ILE A 111 -0.09 -3.95 7.13
CA ILE A 111 -1.22 -3.19 6.60
C ILE A 111 -2.23 -4.13 5.93
N ASN A 112 -1.77 -5.01 5.05
CA ASN A 112 -2.64 -5.88 4.26
C ASN A 112 -3.42 -6.86 5.13
N LYS A 113 -2.77 -7.45 6.15
CA LYS A 113 -3.44 -8.28 7.14
C LYS A 113 -4.50 -7.50 7.93
N HIS A 114 -4.20 -6.27 8.33
CA HIS A 114 -5.17 -5.41 9.03
C HIS A 114 -6.39 -5.11 8.15
N ILE A 115 -6.15 -4.73 6.88
CA ILE A 115 -7.23 -4.42 5.93
C ILE A 115 -8.05 -5.66 5.60
N SER A 116 -7.41 -6.81 5.38
CA SER A 116 -8.07 -8.11 5.17
C SER A 116 -9.03 -8.43 6.33
N SER A 117 -8.56 -8.35 7.56
CA SER A 117 -9.38 -8.57 8.76
C SER A 117 -10.51 -7.55 8.89
N TYR A 118 -10.23 -6.27 8.66
CA TYR A 118 -11.23 -5.20 8.76
C TYR A 118 -12.35 -5.32 7.74
N LEU A 119 -12.01 -5.68 6.50
CA LEU A 119 -12.99 -5.85 5.41
C LEU A 119 -13.59 -7.24 5.34
N ASN A 120 -13.10 -8.19 6.14
CA ASN A 120 -13.44 -9.61 6.05
C ASN A 120 -13.24 -10.16 4.62
N ILE A 121 -12.08 -9.84 4.01
CA ILE A 121 -11.70 -10.28 2.66
C ILE A 121 -10.51 -11.22 2.78
N GLU A 122 -10.60 -12.36 2.10
CA GLU A 122 -9.50 -13.34 2.01
C GLU A 122 -8.22 -12.70 1.46
N SER A 123 -7.08 -13.06 2.05
CA SER A 123 -5.76 -12.58 1.62
C SER A 123 -4.89 -13.74 1.18
N ILE A 124 -4.30 -13.61 -0.02
CA ILE A 124 -3.36 -14.56 -0.59
C ILE A 124 -1.96 -13.94 -0.54
N LEU A 125 -0.98 -14.74 -0.11
CA LEU A 125 0.43 -14.36 -0.08
C LEU A 125 1.12 -14.90 -1.32
N PRO A 126 1.40 -14.10 -2.36
CA PRO A 126 2.11 -14.57 -3.55
C PRO A 126 3.51 -15.09 -3.20
N LYS A 127 3.84 -16.29 -3.68
CA LYS A 127 5.07 -17.01 -3.37
C LYS A 127 6.01 -17.00 -4.56
N LYS A 128 7.30 -17.07 -4.28
CA LYS A 128 8.29 -17.35 -5.31
C LYS A 128 8.14 -18.79 -5.80
N VAL A 129 7.99 -18.95 -7.10
CA VAL A 129 7.98 -20.27 -7.76
C VAL A 129 9.39 -20.87 -7.63
N ASN A 130 9.47 -22.19 -7.41
CA ASN A 130 10.73 -22.95 -7.29
C ASN A 130 11.61 -22.62 -6.07
N SER A 131 11.07 -22.03 -5.04
CA SER A 131 11.78 -21.88 -3.76
C SER A 131 11.47 -23.10 -2.86
N ASN A 132 12.49 -23.80 -2.40
CA ASN A 132 12.34 -24.85 -1.37
C ASN A 132 11.90 -24.29 0.00
N LYS A 133 11.89 -22.95 0.14
CA LYS A 133 11.44 -22.22 1.31
C LYS A 133 10.27 -21.32 0.92
N PHE A 134 9.35 -21.12 1.85
CA PHE A 134 8.29 -20.14 1.69
C PHE A 134 8.90 -18.74 1.64
N GLU A 135 8.99 -18.15 0.45
CA GLU A 135 9.37 -16.77 0.25
C GLU A 135 8.23 -16.01 -0.42
N ARG A 136 7.75 -14.96 0.24
CA ARG A 136 6.78 -14.03 -0.36
C ARG A 136 7.46 -13.20 -1.43
N VAL A 137 6.78 -13.03 -2.55
CA VAL A 137 7.22 -12.12 -3.62
C VAL A 137 7.12 -10.68 -3.12
N VAL A 138 8.16 -9.91 -3.40
CA VAL A 138 8.18 -8.46 -3.17
C VAL A 138 7.63 -7.76 -4.40
N MET A 139 6.61 -6.92 -4.21
CA MET A 139 6.00 -6.13 -5.28
C MET A 139 5.29 -4.91 -4.68
N GLU A 140 5.50 -3.77 -5.28
CA GLU A 140 4.72 -2.57 -4.96
C GLU A 140 3.55 -2.42 -5.94
N GLY A 141 2.39 -2.00 -5.46
CA GLY A 141 1.27 -1.62 -6.32
C GLY A 141 1.58 -0.43 -7.23
N GLY A 142 2.61 0.37 -6.88
CA GLY A 142 3.14 1.45 -7.71
C GLY A 142 4.12 1.01 -8.78
N ALA A 143 4.59 -0.26 -8.76
CA ALA A 143 5.52 -0.77 -9.75
C ALA A 143 4.86 -1.25 -11.04
N PHE A 144 3.54 -1.36 -11.08
CA PHE A 144 2.78 -1.78 -12.26
C PHE A 144 1.47 -1.01 -12.38
N ASP A 145 0.97 -0.94 -13.60
CA ASP A 145 -0.37 -0.47 -13.93
C ASP A 145 -1.09 -1.53 -14.78
N ASN A 146 -2.41 -1.51 -14.79
CA ASN A 146 -3.21 -2.48 -15.53
C ASN A 146 -4.48 -1.87 -16.09
N ASN A 147 -4.99 -2.47 -17.16
CA ASN A 147 -6.26 -2.05 -17.79
C ASN A 147 -7.49 -2.79 -17.19
N GLY A 148 -7.34 -3.56 -16.13
CA GLY A 148 -8.40 -4.37 -15.52
C GLY A 148 -8.85 -5.56 -16.38
N SER A 149 -8.12 -5.94 -17.42
CA SER A 149 -8.49 -6.98 -18.39
C SER A 149 -7.36 -7.97 -18.60
N SER A 150 -6.41 -7.67 -19.46
CA SER A 150 -5.40 -8.63 -19.91
C SER A 150 -4.02 -8.02 -20.05
N SER A 151 -3.86 -6.72 -19.80
CA SER A 151 -2.61 -6.03 -20.02
C SER A 151 -2.07 -5.43 -18.73
N ILE A 152 -0.76 -5.62 -18.50
CA ILE A 152 -0.01 -5.05 -17.39
C ILE A 152 1.16 -4.27 -17.95
N LEU A 153 1.33 -3.04 -17.52
CA LEU A 153 2.47 -2.19 -17.85
C LEU A 153 3.41 -2.13 -16.65
N LEU A 154 4.70 -2.32 -16.90
CA LEU A 154 5.75 -2.40 -15.88
C LEU A 154 6.96 -1.59 -16.27
N THR A 155 7.71 -1.14 -15.27
CA THR A 155 9.04 -0.58 -15.48
C THR A 155 10.10 -1.64 -15.22
N ARG A 156 10.85 -2.02 -16.26
CA ARG A 156 11.93 -3.00 -16.18
C ARG A 156 12.99 -2.62 -15.15
N GLU A 157 13.31 -1.34 -15.05
CA GLU A 157 14.28 -0.79 -14.09
C GLU A 157 13.89 -1.15 -12.65
N CYS A 158 12.63 -1.03 -12.28
CA CYS A 158 12.16 -1.33 -10.92
C CYS A 158 12.28 -2.80 -10.55
N LEU A 159 12.10 -3.72 -11.51
CA LEU A 159 11.97 -5.13 -11.23
C LEU A 159 13.22 -5.94 -11.52
N LEU A 160 13.99 -5.58 -12.55
CA LEU A 160 15.09 -6.36 -13.09
C LEU A 160 16.46 -5.67 -13.00
N SER A 161 16.53 -4.43 -12.50
CA SER A 161 17.81 -3.75 -12.30
C SER A 161 18.58 -4.39 -11.14
N SER A 162 19.84 -4.74 -11.35
CA SER A 162 20.71 -5.29 -10.31
C SER A 162 20.91 -4.37 -9.10
N LYS A 163 20.67 -3.07 -9.26
CA LYS A 163 20.82 -2.07 -8.19
C LYS A 163 19.60 -2.01 -7.26
N GLN A 164 18.42 -2.33 -7.78
CA GLN A 164 17.17 -2.18 -7.03
C GLN A 164 16.16 -3.30 -7.28
N GLU A 165 16.63 -4.47 -7.74
CA GLU A 165 15.76 -5.64 -7.92
C GLU A 165 14.99 -5.95 -6.63
N ARG A 166 13.70 -6.21 -6.77
CA ARG A 166 12.84 -6.51 -5.62
C ARG A 166 12.98 -7.94 -5.15
N ASN A 167 13.17 -8.85 -6.11
CA ASN A 167 13.30 -10.28 -5.87
C ASN A 167 14.61 -10.77 -6.47
N LYS A 168 15.59 -10.98 -5.60
CA LYS A 168 16.94 -11.37 -6.02
C LYS A 168 16.91 -12.60 -6.93
N GLY A 169 17.52 -12.45 -8.11
CA GLY A 169 17.65 -13.51 -9.10
C GLY A 169 16.42 -13.75 -9.98
N PHE A 170 15.33 -12.98 -9.81
CA PHE A 170 14.18 -13.06 -10.71
C PHE A 170 14.56 -12.58 -12.12
N LYS A 171 14.10 -13.34 -13.11
CA LYS A 171 14.17 -13.00 -14.53
C LYS A 171 12.79 -12.51 -15.02
N LYS A 172 12.73 -11.99 -16.22
CA LYS A 172 11.49 -11.57 -16.86
C LYS A 172 10.42 -12.68 -16.82
N ILE A 173 10.80 -13.92 -17.15
CA ILE A 173 9.87 -15.05 -17.17
C ILE A 173 9.27 -15.37 -15.78
N ASP A 174 10.01 -15.12 -14.70
CA ASP A 174 9.49 -15.35 -13.35
C ASP A 174 8.36 -14.38 -13.02
N TYR A 175 8.46 -13.13 -13.47
CA TYR A 175 7.38 -12.14 -13.34
C TYR A 175 6.21 -12.46 -14.27
N GLU A 176 6.46 -12.91 -15.51
CA GLU A 176 5.40 -13.31 -16.44
C GLU A 176 4.57 -14.47 -15.86
N ASN A 177 5.24 -15.49 -15.31
CA ASN A 177 4.57 -16.60 -14.62
C ASN A 177 3.79 -16.12 -13.38
N LEU A 178 4.39 -15.24 -12.57
CA LEU A 178 3.74 -14.66 -11.41
C LEU A 178 2.44 -13.93 -11.79
N PHE A 179 2.48 -13.11 -12.84
CA PHE A 179 1.30 -12.36 -13.27
C PHE A 179 0.25 -13.28 -13.87
N SER A 180 0.66 -14.30 -14.63
CA SER A 180 -0.28 -15.31 -15.16
C SER A 180 -0.98 -16.10 -14.05
N GLU A 181 -0.30 -16.33 -12.91
CA GLU A 181 -0.86 -17.07 -11.78
C GLU A 181 -1.80 -16.23 -10.93
N TYR A 182 -1.47 -14.96 -10.71
CA TYR A 182 -2.15 -14.13 -9.69
C TYR A 182 -2.96 -12.96 -10.25
N LEU A 183 -2.72 -12.49 -11.47
CA LEU A 183 -3.37 -11.32 -12.06
C LEU A 183 -4.04 -11.62 -13.38
#